data_5fb666618afbc5c3d3bc71522bcc7937
#
_entry.id   5fb666618afbc5c3d3bc71522bcc7937
#
_cell.length_a   1.000
_cell.length_b   1.000
_cell.length_c   1.000
_cell.angle_alpha   90.00
_cell.angle_beta   90.00
_cell.angle_gamma   90.00
#
_symmetry.space_group_name_H-M   'P 1'
#
loop_
_entity.id
_entity.type
_entity.pdbx_description
1 polymer ?
#
loop_
_entity_poly.entity_id
_entity_poly.type
_entity_poly.pdbx_seq_one_letter_code
_entity_poly.pdbx_strand_id
1 'polypeptide(L)'
;MKNFIVIVLFIAVLFSKENNINAGPMVGYSEKVEVALWIQTKTEADVKFLYWDVNNPKVTFETDSKTTEKVSGFTATLIADLVQPGTIYNYQPIINGSKINLDYKLEFQTQEHWEYRKDAPDFSFSIGSCAYTNEIEKDRPGKSYGGDYFIYKT
;
A
#
# COMPACT_ATOMS: atom_id res chain seq x y z
N MET A 1 -2.21 60.61 19.39
CA MET A 1 -1.86 59.24 19.76
C MET A 1 -2.26 58.33 18.60
N LYS A 2 -1.31 57.87 17.80
CA LYS A 2 -1.57 57.03 16.62
C LYS A 2 -1.50 55.54 17.06
N ASN A 3 -2.63 54.84 16.96
CA ASN A 3 -2.71 53.41 17.25
C ASN A 3 -2.05 52.67 16.07
N PHE A 4 -0.93 52.03 16.33
CA PHE A 4 -0.26 51.12 15.39
C PHE A 4 -0.91 49.73 15.54
N ILE A 5 -1.75 49.35 14.60
CA ILE A 5 -2.30 47.99 14.51
C ILE A 5 -1.24 47.11 13.81
N VAL A 6 -0.60 46.24 14.59
CA VAL A 6 0.31 45.22 14.04
C VAL A 6 -0.54 44.03 13.59
N ILE A 7 -0.75 43.92 12.29
CA ILE A 7 -1.36 42.74 11.70
C ILE A 7 -0.28 41.66 11.60
N VAL A 8 -0.29 40.68 12.49
CA VAL A 8 0.54 39.47 12.39
C VAL A 8 -0.12 38.56 11.36
N LEU A 9 0.42 38.54 10.17
CA LEU A 9 0.02 37.59 9.12
C LEU A 9 0.57 36.20 9.48
N PHE A 10 -0.25 35.31 9.98
CA PHE A 10 0.06 33.91 10.19
C PHE A 10 0.03 33.24 8.80
N ILE A 11 1.19 33.14 8.15
CA ILE A 11 1.35 32.34 6.94
C ILE A 11 1.37 30.87 7.40
N ALA A 12 0.23 30.21 7.36
CA ALA A 12 0.16 28.78 7.44
C ALA A 12 0.78 28.19 6.17
N VAL A 13 2.06 27.85 6.24
CA VAL A 13 2.72 27.08 5.18
C VAL A 13 2.09 25.69 5.20
N LEU A 14 1.16 25.45 4.29
CA LEU A 14 0.64 24.12 4.00
C LEU A 14 1.78 23.32 3.35
N PHE A 15 2.59 22.68 4.16
CA PHE A 15 3.46 21.62 3.69
C PHE A 15 2.55 20.50 3.19
N SER A 16 2.33 20.42 1.89
CA SER A 16 1.89 19.19 1.26
C SER A 16 2.95 18.15 1.61
N LYS A 17 2.63 17.27 2.56
CA LYS A 17 3.56 16.19 2.95
C LYS A 17 3.67 15.26 1.75
N GLU A 18 4.77 15.38 1.03
CA GLU A 18 5.02 14.54 -0.12
C GLU A 18 4.88 13.07 0.29
N ASN A 19 4.14 12.31 -0.51
CA ASN A 19 3.93 10.90 -0.26
C ASN A 19 5.28 10.17 -0.36
N ASN A 20 5.77 9.62 0.76
CA ASN A 20 7.06 8.90 0.84
C ASN A 20 6.98 7.48 0.26
N ILE A 21 5.89 7.08 -0.37
CA ILE A 21 5.76 5.77 -1.01
C ILE A 21 6.44 5.80 -2.39
N ASN A 22 7.30 4.82 -2.63
CA ASN A 22 7.94 4.58 -3.93
C ASN A 22 7.18 3.50 -4.72
N ALA A 23 6.79 2.40 -4.07
CA ALA A 23 6.01 1.32 -4.68
C ALA A 23 5.12 0.63 -3.64
N GLY A 24 4.01 0.04 -4.09
CA GLY A 24 2.98 -0.50 -3.21
C GLY A 24 2.09 0.60 -2.63
N PRO A 25 1.39 0.33 -1.51
CA PRO A 25 1.37 -0.94 -0.78
C PRO A 25 0.70 -2.08 -1.57
N MET A 26 1.10 -3.30 -1.29
CA MET A 26 0.52 -4.47 -1.93
C MET A 26 0.44 -5.66 -0.97
N VAL A 27 -0.44 -6.60 -1.29
CA VAL A 27 -0.55 -7.88 -0.59
C VAL A 27 0.53 -8.81 -1.11
N GLY A 28 1.36 -9.36 -0.21
CA GLY A 28 2.37 -10.36 -0.54
C GLY A 28 1.75 -11.76 -0.58
N TYR A 29 1.22 -12.22 0.55
CA TYR A 29 0.41 -13.43 0.63
C TYR A 29 -0.77 -13.20 1.56
N SER A 30 -1.80 -14.02 1.43
CA SER A 30 -2.95 -14.02 2.32
C SER A 30 -3.29 -15.44 2.73
N GLU A 31 -3.16 -15.72 4.03
CA GLU A 31 -3.49 -16.98 4.67
C GLU A 31 -4.79 -16.85 5.46
N LYS A 32 -5.16 -17.91 6.21
CA LYS A 32 -6.39 -17.93 7.01
C LYS A 32 -6.35 -16.98 8.21
N VAL A 33 -5.17 -16.82 8.81
CA VAL A 33 -4.98 -16.12 10.09
C VAL A 33 -3.89 -15.07 10.06
N GLU A 34 -3.26 -14.87 8.92
CA GLU A 34 -2.27 -13.82 8.72
C GLU A 34 -2.20 -13.38 7.26
N VAL A 35 -1.80 -12.14 7.04
CA VAL A 35 -1.61 -11.55 5.72
C VAL A 35 -0.34 -10.72 5.71
N ALA A 36 0.52 -10.94 4.72
CA ALA A 36 1.71 -10.14 4.52
C ALA A 36 1.38 -8.91 3.66
N LEU A 37 1.69 -7.73 4.17
CA LEU A 37 1.55 -6.46 3.49
C LEU A 37 2.92 -5.87 3.20
N TRP A 38 3.20 -5.55 1.96
CA TRP A 38 4.48 -5.04 1.50
C TRP A 38 4.39 -3.59 1.06
N ILE A 39 5.45 -2.83 1.31
CA ILE A 39 5.59 -1.44 0.88
C ILE A 39 7.06 -1.09 0.64
N GLN A 40 7.31 -0.17 -0.28
CA GLN A 40 8.61 0.48 -0.46
C GLN A 40 8.47 1.99 -0.29
N THR A 41 9.35 2.57 0.51
CA THR A 41 9.44 4.02 0.70
C THR A 41 10.54 4.62 -0.17
N LYS A 42 10.53 5.93 -0.37
CA LYS A 42 11.59 6.68 -1.09
C LYS A 42 12.85 6.85 -0.22
N THR A 43 12.64 6.96 1.08
CA THR A 43 13.69 7.18 2.09
C THR A 43 13.38 6.34 3.32
N GLU A 44 14.33 6.22 4.23
CA GLU A 44 14.14 5.61 5.55
C GLU A 44 12.91 6.17 6.25
N ALA A 45 12.05 5.29 6.76
CA ALA A 45 10.80 5.65 7.42
C ALA A 45 10.30 4.51 8.31
N ASP A 46 9.61 4.87 9.40
CA ASP A 46 8.84 3.92 10.19
C ASP A 46 7.49 3.66 9.54
N VAL A 47 7.20 2.39 9.27
CA VAL A 47 5.98 1.97 8.58
C VAL A 47 5.21 0.98 9.44
N LYS A 48 3.90 1.13 9.47
CA LYS A 48 2.93 0.12 9.92
C LYS A 48 1.66 0.24 9.09
N PHE A 49 0.80 -0.77 9.17
CA PHE A 49 -0.51 -0.75 8.54
C PHE A 49 -1.62 -0.74 9.58
N LEU A 50 -2.60 0.12 9.37
CA LEU A 50 -3.90 0.04 10.01
C LEU A 50 -4.80 -0.82 9.12
N TYR A 51 -5.60 -1.74 9.70
CA TYR A 51 -6.54 -2.55 8.94
C TYR A 51 -7.82 -2.82 9.74
N TRP A 52 -8.93 -3.11 9.04
CA TRP A 52 -10.24 -3.32 9.64
C TRP A 52 -11.13 -4.16 8.72
N ASP A 53 -11.99 -4.96 9.33
CA ASP A 53 -13.05 -5.70 8.63
C ASP A 53 -14.02 -4.71 7.96
N VAL A 54 -14.31 -4.91 6.67
CA VAL A 54 -15.23 -4.05 5.90
C VAL A 54 -16.64 -4.02 6.50
N ASN A 55 -17.06 -5.08 7.19
CA ASN A 55 -18.34 -5.20 7.86
C ASN A 55 -18.36 -4.58 9.27
N ASN A 56 -17.19 -4.33 9.85
CA ASN A 56 -17.05 -3.73 11.18
C ASN A 56 -15.96 -2.65 11.25
N PRO A 57 -16.09 -1.55 10.51
CA PRO A 57 -15.04 -0.54 10.35
C PRO A 57 -14.71 0.25 11.63
N LYS A 58 -15.48 0.07 12.71
CA LYS A 58 -15.20 0.71 14.00
C LYS A 58 -14.10 0.02 14.80
N VAL A 59 -13.85 -1.26 14.51
CA VAL A 59 -12.78 -2.03 15.14
C VAL A 59 -11.59 -2.05 14.20
N THR A 60 -10.50 -1.44 14.64
CA THR A 60 -9.27 -1.33 13.86
C THR A 60 -8.12 -2.05 14.55
N PHE A 61 -7.23 -2.61 13.77
CA PHE A 61 -6.02 -3.28 14.19
C PHE A 61 -4.82 -2.61 13.54
N GLU A 62 -3.64 -2.78 14.12
CA GLU A 62 -2.38 -2.30 13.55
C GLU A 62 -1.37 -3.45 13.50
N THR A 63 -0.55 -3.47 12.45
CA THR A 63 0.63 -4.35 12.43
C THR A 63 1.71 -3.81 13.36
N ASP A 64 2.69 -4.63 13.67
CA ASP A 64 3.95 -4.13 14.23
C ASP A 64 4.54 -3.05 13.32
N SER A 65 5.36 -2.17 13.90
CA SER A 65 6.10 -1.16 13.14
C SER A 65 7.43 -1.70 12.65
N LYS A 66 7.83 -1.31 11.44
CA LYS A 66 9.14 -1.65 10.87
C LYS A 66 9.75 -0.44 10.18
N THR A 67 11.02 -0.18 10.47
CA THR A 67 11.78 0.86 9.78
C THR A 67 12.27 0.32 8.43
N THR A 68 12.04 1.08 7.36
CA THR A 68 12.60 0.79 6.05
C THR A 68 14.02 1.32 5.98
N GLU A 69 14.96 0.51 5.48
CA GLU A 69 16.38 0.84 5.48
C GLU A 69 16.97 0.74 4.07
N LYS A 70 17.99 1.53 3.79
CA LYS A 70 18.67 1.55 2.49
C LYS A 70 19.26 0.18 2.12
N VAL A 71 19.75 -0.58 3.09
CA VAL A 71 20.33 -1.92 2.87
C VAL A 71 19.30 -2.90 2.32
N SER A 72 18.01 -2.73 2.65
CA SER A 72 16.88 -3.51 2.12
C SER A 72 16.15 -2.83 0.96
N GLY A 73 16.75 -1.80 0.32
CA GLY A 73 16.11 -1.03 -0.74
C GLY A 73 14.89 -0.24 -0.27
N PHE A 74 14.85 0.15 1.01
CA PHE A 74 13.74 0.84 1.67
C PHE A 74 12.43 0.06 1.63
N THR A 75 12.49 -1.28 1.65
CA THR A 75 11.31 -2.14 1.67
C THR A 75 10.96 -2.61 3.07
N ALA A 76 9.67 -2.84 3.31
CA ALA A 76 9.16 -3.49 4.51
C ALA A 76 8.04 -4.46 4.15
N THR A 77 8.06 -5.63 4.79
CA THR A 77 6.92 -6.56 4.84
C THR A 77 6.47 -6.64 6.29
N LEU A 78 5.18 -6.42 6.51
CA LEU A 78 4.54 -6.42 7.82
C LEU A 78 3.39 -7.41 7.82
N ILE A 79 3.11 -8.03 8.97
CA ILE A 79 2.11 -9.07 9.10
C ILE A 79 0.88 -8.51 9.80
N ALA A 80 -0.27 -8.66 9.15
CA ALA A 80 -1.59 -8.47 9.77
C ALA A 80 -2.04 -9.83 10.30
N ASP A 81 -1.95 -10.04 11.61
CA ASP A 81 -2.18 -11.34 12.29
C ASP A 81 -3.46 -11.39 13.14
N LEU A 82 -4.13 -10.25 13.33
CA LEU A 82 -5.42 -10.16 14.01
C LEU A 82 -6.57 -10.21 12.99
N VAL A 83 -6.58 -11.24 12.17
CA VAL A 83 -7.57 -11.44 11.10
C VAL A 83 -8.38 -12.72 11.32
N GLN A 84 -9.59 -12.75 10.75
CA GLN A 84 -10.47 -13.92 10.75
C GLN A 84 -10.51 -14.56 9.37
N PRO A 85 -10.60 -15.90 9.28
CA PRO A 85 -10.71 -16.60 8.00
C PRO A 85 -11.92 -16.15 7.18
N GLY A 86 -11.77 -16.08 5.86
CA GLY A 86 -12.87 -15.75 4.92
C GLY A 86 -13.39 -14.32 5.03
N THR A 87 -12.60 -13.41 5.54
CA THR A 87 -13.01 -12.04 5.83
C THR A 87 -12.28 -11.05 4.93
N ILE A 88 -13.00 -10.03 4.49
CA ILE A 88 -12.45 -8.94 3.68
C ILE A 88 -12.08 -7.78 4.60
N TYR A 89 -10.85 -7.30 4.45
CA TYR A 89 -10.28 -6.19 5.21
C TYR A 89 -9.88 -5.05 4.29
N ASN A 90 -10.19 -3.82 4.70
CA ASN A 90 -9.49 -2.65 4.17
C ASN A 90 -8.22 -2.39 4.98
N TYR A 91 -7.21 -1.79 4.35
CA TYR A 91 -5.99 -1.40 5.05
C TYR A 91 -5.46 -0.05 4.59
N GLN A 92 -4.64 0.58 5.43
CA GLN A 92 -4.09 1.91 5.20
C GLN A 92 -2.67 1.99 5.73
N PRO A 93 -1.67 2.46 4.95
CA PRO A 93 -0.32 2.65 5.45
C PRO A 93 -0.25 3.85 6.40
N ILE A 94 0.56 3.70 7.44
CA ILE A 94 0.97 4.76 8.36
C ILE A 94 2.48 4.89 8.22
N ILE A 95 2.95 6.04 7.80
CA ILE A 95 4.37 6.34 7.60
C ILE A 95 4.78 7.49 8.50
N ASN A 96 5.78 7.28 9.34
CA ASN A 96 6.24 8.26 10.33
C ASN A 96 5.07 8.83 11.16
N GLY A 97 4.18 7.95 11.61
CA GLY A 97 3.00 8.29 12.41
C GLY A 97 1.86 8.97 11.66
N SER A 98 1.98 9.17 10.34
CA SER A 98 0.94 9.81 9.52
C SER A 98 0.23 8.80 8.65
N LYS A 99 -1.11 8.78 8.69
CA LYS A 99 -1.93 7.99 7.78
C LYS A 99 -1.80 8.53 6.36
N ILE A 100 -1.55 7.64 5.41
CA ILE A 100 -1.45 8.00 4.00
C ILE A 100 -2.72 7.56 3.28
N ASN A 101 -3.38 8.50 2.63
CA ASN A 101 -4.52 8.21 1.76
C ASN A 101 -4.01 8.05 0.34
N LEU A 102 -4.48 7.01 -0.33
CA LEU A 102 -4.23 6.75 -1.74
C LEU A 102 -5.56 6.89 -2.50
N ASP A 103 -5.48 7.14 -3.78
CA ASP A 103 -6.62 7.35 -4.67
C ASP A 103 -7.25 6.03 -5.17
N TYR A 104 -6.76 4.90 -4.66
CA TYR A 104 -7.28 3.57 -4.95
C TYR A 104 -7.54 2.80 -3.65
N LYS A 105 -8.41 1.80 -3.76
CA LYS A 105 -8.83 0.95 -2.64
C LYS A 105 -7.71 -0.02 -2.27
N LEU A 106 -7.38 -0.07 -0.99
CA LEU A 106 -6.48 -1.05 -0.41
C LEU A 106 -7.30 -2.09 0.36
N GLU A 107 -7.35 -3.29 -0.18
CA GLU A 107 -8.16 -4.39 0.35
C GLU A 107 -7.42 -5.71 0.22
N PHE A 108 -7.66 -6.61 1.18
CA PHE A 108 -7.28 -8.00 1.09
C PHE A 108 -8.40 -8.90 1.63
N GLN A 109 -8.39 -10.15 1.22
CA GLN A 109 -9.28 -11.19 1.74
C GLN A 109 -8.46 -12.34 2.29
N THR A 110 -8.79 -12.80 3.48
CA THR A 110 -8.21 -14.01 4.07
C THR A 110 -8.82 -15.27 3.47
N GLN A 111 -8.05 -16.36 3.44
CA GLN A 111 -8.55 -17.66 3.00
C GLN A 111 -9.65 -18.18 3.92
N GLU A 112 -10.64 -18.85 3.35
CA GLU A 112 -11.72 -19.48 4.10
C GLU A 112 -11.32 -20.85 4.68
N HIS A 113 -11.96 -21.24 5.77
CA HIS A 113 -11.97 -22.62 6.24
C HIS A 113 -13.03 -23.42 5.47
N TRP A 114 -12.68 -23.94 4.31
CA TRP A 114 -13.60 -24.70 3.48
C TRP A 114 -13.40 -26.22 3.60
N GLU A 115 -12.17 -26.67 3.87
CA GLU A 115 -11.81 -28.08 3.91
C GLU A 115 -12.71 -28.86 4.89
N TYR A 116 -13.31 -29.92 4.42
CA TYR A 116 -14.22 -30.82 5.19
C TYR A 116 -15.51 -30.16 5.70
N ARG A 117 -15.82 -28.92 5.30
CA ARG A 117 -16.98 -28.17 5.80
C ARG A 117 -17.94 -27.72 4.72
N LYS A 118 -17.44 -27.36 3.57
CA LYS A 118 -18.19 -26.91 2.39
C LYS A 118 -17.37 -27.13 1.12
N ASP A 119 -17.98 -26.91 -0.02
CA ASP A 119 -17.28 -26.93 -1.31
C ASP A 119 -16.17 -25.90 -1.34
N ALA A 120 -15.11 -26.16 -2.12
CA ALA A 120 -14.03 -25.22 -2.33
C ALA A 120 -14.56 -23.90 -2.88
N PRO A 121 -14.12 -22.75 -2.37
CA PRO A 121 -14.55 -21.46 -2.89
C PRO A 121 -14.04 -21.25 -4.32
N ASP A 122 -14.83 -20.58 -5.14
CA ASP A 122 -14.37 -20.10 -6.43
C ASP A 122 -13.30 -19.03 -6.24
N PHE A 123 -12.23 -19.10 -7.03
CA PHE A 123 -11.19 -18.08 -7.02
C PHE A 123 -10.72 -17.78 -8.45
N SER A 124 -10.18 -16.59 -8.62
CA SER A 124 -9.54 -16.16 -9.86
C SER A 124 -8.12 -15.71 -9.59
N PHE A 125 -7.21 -16.00 -10.50
CA PHE A 125 -5.85 -15.48 -10.46
C PHE A 125 -5.40 -15.07 -11.85
N SER A 126 -4.53 -14.08 -11.90
CA SER A 126 -3.88 -13.68 -13.14
C SER A 126 -2.50 -14.31 -13.21
N ILE A 127 -2.17 -14.86 -14.37
CA ILE A 127 -0.83 -15.36 -14.66
C ILE A 127 -0.24 -14.54 -15.80
N GLY A 128 1.01 -14.13 -15.64
CA GLY A 128 1.73 -13.38 -16.66
C GLY A 128 3.09 -13.99 -16.92
N SER A 129 3.61 -13.71 -18.11
CA SER A 129 4.98 -14.00 -18.49
C SER A 129 5.81 -12.72 -18.45
N CYS A 130 7.05 -12.77 -18.94
CA CYS A 130 8.00 -11.67 -18.93
C CYS A 130 7.40 -10.33 -19.33
N ALA A 131 7.58 -9.32 -18.48
CA ALA A 131 7.40 -7.94 -18.89
C ALA A 131 8.70 -7.48 -19.58
N TYR A 132 8.68 -7.35 -20.89
CA TYR A 132 9.79 -6.78 -21.62
C TYR A 132 9.68 -5.26 -21.57
N THR A 133 10.54 -4.65 -20.78
CA THR A 133 10.60 -3.20 -20.64
C THR A 133 11.90 -2.71 -21.28
N ASN A 134 11.80 -1.76 -22.19
CA ASN A 134 12.97 -1.19 -22.87
C ASN A 134 12.82 0.33 -22.92
N GLU A 135 13.95 1.02 -22.83
CA GLU A 135 13.98 2.45 -23.11
C GLU A 135 13.64 2.66 -24.59
N ILE A 136 12.78 3.64 -24.90
CA ILE A 136 12.29 3.92 -26.25
C ILE A 136 13.45 4.08 -27.24
N GLU A 137 14.56 4.68 -26.80
CA GLU A 137 15.75 4.93 -27.61
C GLU A 137 16.55 3.65 -27.94
N LYS A 138 16.33 2.59 -27.15
CA LYS A 138 17.02 1.30 -27.31
C LYS A 138 16.10 0.21 -27.85
N ASP A 139 14.84 0.56 -28.10
CA ASP A 139 13.88 -0.34 -28.71
C ASP A 139 14.07 -0.32 -30.25
N ARG A 140 13.54 -1.33 -30.91
CA ARG A 140 13.62 -1.43 -32.37
C ARG A 140 12.86 -0.30 -33.05
N PRO A 141 13.31 0.19 -34.23
CA PRO A 141 12.59 1.19 -35.00
C PRO A 141 11.19 0.69 -35.41
N GLY A 142 10.21 1.55 -35.37
CA GLY A 142 8.82 1.25 -35.72
C GLY A 142 7.96 0.98 -34.49
N LYS A 143 7.20 -0.11 -34.48
CA LYS A 143 6.36 -0.45 -33.32
C LYS A 143 7.23 -0.98 -32.20
N SER A 144 7.35 -0.21 -31.10
CA SER A 144 8.08 -0.62 -29.91
C SER A 144 7.42 -1.85 -29.26
N TYR A 145 8.25 -2.72 -28.66
CA TYR A 145 7.74 -3.91 -27.94
C TYR A 145 7.32 -3.61 -26.51
N GLY A 146 7.89 -2.60 -25.87
CA GLY A 146 7.77 -2.46 -24.43
C GLY A 146 7.84 -1.05 -23.89
N GLY A 147 7.51 -0.02 -24.68
CA GLY A 147 7.66 1.37 -24.25
C GLY A 147 6.62 1.86 -23.24
N ASP A 148 5.44 1.27 -23.17
CA ASP A 148 4.35 1.75 -22.33
C ASP A 148 3.96 0.75 -21.27
N TYR A 149 4.24 1.08 -20.03
CA TYR A 149 3.88 0.29 -18.85
C TYR A 149 2.42 0.47 -18.43
N PHE A 150 1.51 0.81 -19.34
CA PHE A 150 0.12 1.11 -18.97
C PHE A 150 -0.60 -0.07 -18.33
N ILE A 151 -0.18 -1.32 -18.60
CA ILE A 151 -0.70 -2.51 -17.91
C ILE A 151 -0.46 -2.48 -16.39
N TYR A 152 0.50 -1.68 -15.93
CA TYR A 152 0.79 -1.48 -14.51
C TYR A 152 0.25 -0.15 -13.97
N LYS A 153 -0.51 0.60 -14.78
CA LYS A 153 -1.06 1.91 -14.42
C LYS A 153 -2.57 1.87 -14.13
N THR A 154 -3.16 0.68 -14.07
CA THR A 154 -4.60 0.50 -13.77
C THR A 154 -4.83 0.35 -12.28
#